data_e74d0507dd64275d0c7d0cd57cc45db9
#
_entry.id   e74d0507dd64275d0c7d0cd57cc45db9
#
_cell.length_a   1.000
_cell.length_b   1.000
_cell.length_c   1.000
_cell.angle_alpha   90.00
_cell.angle_beta   90.00
_cell.angle_gamma   90.00
#
_symmetry.space_group_name_H-M   'P 1'
#
loop_
_entity.id
_entity.type
_entity.pdbx_description
1 polymer ?
#
loop_
_entity_poly.entity_id
_entity_poly.type
_entity_poly.pdbx_seq_one_letter_code
_entity_poly.pdbx_strand_id
1 'polypeptide(L)'
;MELAASLSPRDGLVLGELGMVLIALGIAAYIASKIRLSVVPIFLFAGLAFGDGGVIALDLSDEFLDLGAQWGAILLLLFLGLEYSSQELFASVKTRRSLGAIDLVLNFLPGALFAILLGWGALGALTLGGITYVSSSGIASQFIKDSRLETMQSTKRAISVLVIEDLFLAPYLPVLSALLAALGFLSGLISISVALVITGIVLLIGARGIQVPHGPHVMGDSATLLLTVFGSALLASGVATYFGFSGAVAAFLVGLLLTGDVAIVARIRLAPLRDLFSAIFFLFFGLSTNPADIPGVLLPAILLTIVGVLSKLATAWWAVKDLDEVGATWRTAALLIPRGEFSMVIAGLAATTVFAIELQALTLTYVILTTLISSLISRATKSNNP
;
A
#
# COMPACT_ATOMS: atom_id res chain seq x y z
N MET A 1 9.29 -5.64 40.23
CA MET A 1 10.22 -6.72 39.82
C MET A 1 9.46 -8.01 39.52
N GLU A 2 8.14 -7.93 39.28
CA GLU A 2 7.26 -9.08 38.99
C GLU A 2 6.86 -9.21 37.48
N LEU A 3 7.30 -8.29 36.64
CA LEU A 3 7.00 -8.33 35.18
C LEU A 3 7.89 -9.32 34.38
N ALA A 4 8.86 -9.95 35.03
CA ALA A 4 9.76 -10.92 34.36
C ALA A 4 9.43 -12.39 34.76
N ALA A 5 8.34 -12.64 35.48
CA ALA A 5 7.98 -13.96 35.94
C ALA A 5 6.77 -14.48 35.14
N SER A 6 7.04 -15.54 34.40
CA SER A 6 6.09 -16.49 33.78
C SER A 6 5.48 -16.09 32.46
N LEU A 7 6.32 -15.97 31.41
CA LEU A 7 5.87 -16.43 30.10
C LEU A 7 5.53 -17.92 30.26
N SER A 8 4.31 -18.31 29.92
CA SER A 8 3.95 -19.71 29.88
C SER A 8 4.83 -20.45 28.85
N PRO A 9 5.07 -21.77 28.97
CA PRO A 9 5.77 -22.50 27.93
C PRO A 9 5.18 -22.28 26.53
N ARG A 10 3.87 -22.01 26.44
CA ARG A 10 3.17 -21.70 25.20
C ARG A 10 3.60 -20.33 24.64
N ASP A 11 3.73 -19.31 25.48
CA ASP A 11 4.22 -17.98 25.04
C ASP A 11 5.66 -18.05 24.53
N GLY A 12 6.49 -18.92 25.14
CA GLY A 12 7.84 -19.19 24.67
C GLY A 12 7.89 -19.85 23.28
N LEU A 13 6.96 -20.76 22.99
CA LEU A 13 6.84 -21.36 21.66
C LEU A 13 6.42 -20.35 20.61
N VAL A 14 5.40 -19.53 20.88
CA VAL A 14 4.95 -18.46 19.97
C VAL A 14 6.07 -17.46 19.65
N LEU A 15 6.85 -17.05 20.66
CA LEU A 15 8.01 -16.18 20.42
C LEU A 15 9.08 -16.87 19.57
N GLY A 16 9.30 -18.17 19.80
CA GLY A 16 10.24 -18.98 19.01
C GLY A 16 9.79 -19.09 17.53
N GLU A 17 8.52 -19.38 17.29
CA GLU A 17 7.94 -19.48 15.95
C GLU A 17 8.03 -18.14 15.21
N LEU A 18 7.62 -17.05 15.86
CA LEU A 18 7.74 -15.71 15.30
C LEU A 18 9.20 -15.37 14.98
N GLY A 19 10.13 -15.67 15.88
CA GLY A 19 11.56 -15.44 15.65
C GLY A 19 12.07 -16.21 14.45
N MET A 20 11.69 -17.49 14.29
CA MET A 20 12.05 -18.30 13.13
C MET A 20 11.46 -17.73 11.84
N VAL A 21 10.21 -17.33 11.84
CA VAL A 21 9.56 -16.72 10.67
C VAL A 21 10.27 -15.43 10.26
N LEU A 22 10.54 -14.53 11.19
CA LEU A 22 11.25 -13.27 10.89
C LEU A 22 12.67 -13.51 10.35
N ILE A 23 13.39 -14.51 10.88
CA ILE A 23 14.71 -14.90 10.35
C ILE A 23 14.55 -15.45 8.91
N ALA A 24 13.58 -16.32 8.68
CA ALA A 24 13.32 -16.88 7.35
C ALA A 24 12.96 -15.80 6.34
N LEU A 25 12.09 -14.81 6.73
CA LEU A 25 11.77 -13.66 5.90
C LEU A 25 13.01 -12.78 5.63
N GLY A 26 13.88 -12.59 6.62
CA GLY A 26 15.14 -11.87 6.46
C GLY A 26 16.07 -12.56 5.45
N ILE A 27 16.22 -13.87 5.54
CA ILE A 27 16.99 -14.66 4.58
C ILE A 27 16.36 -14.59 3.18
N ALA A 28 15.04 -14.72 3.09
CA ALA A 28 14.30 -14.63 1.83
C ALA A 28 14.45 -13.25 1.19
N ALA A 29 14.37 -12.18 1.98
CA ALA A 29 14.61 -10.80 1.53
C ALA A 29 16.04 -10.61 1.01
N TYR A 30 17.03 -11.17 1.69
CA TYR A 30 18.42 -11.14 1.25
C TYR A 30 18.61 -11.87 -0.09
N ILE A 31 18.00 -13.04 -0.26
CA ILE A 31 18.04 -13.77 -1.53
C ILE A 31 17.33 -12.96 -2.64
N ALA A 32 16.15 -12.42 -2.35
CA ALA A 32 15.38 -11.59 -3.28
C ALA A 32 16.21 -10.40 -3.78
N SER A 33 16.90 -9.71 -2.87
CA SER A 33 17.76 -8.58 -3.22
C SER A 33 18.91 -8.99 -4.16
N LYS A 34 19.51 -10.14 -3.93
CA LYS A 34 20.58 -10.67 -4.82
C LYS A 34 20.07 -11.00 -6.23
N ILE A 35 18.88 -11.57 -6.34
CA ILE A 35 18.27 -11.89 -7.63
C ILE A 35 17.40 -10.74 -8.18
N ARG A 36 17.39 -9.60 -7.51
CA ARG A 36 16.67 -8.39 -7.90
C ARG A 36 15.17 -8.63 -8.14
N LEU A 37 14.56 -9.38 -7.24
CA LEU A 37 13.10 -9.53 -7.14
C LEU A 37 12.59 -8.67 -6.01
N SER A 38 11.35 -8.19 -6.14
CA SER A 38 10.64 -7.59 -5.02
C SER A 38 10.44 -8.60 -3.90
N VAL A 39 10.57 -8.17 -2.65
CA VAL A 39 10.34 -9.01 -1.47
C VAL A 39 8.86 -9.27 -1.21
N VAL A 40 7.97 -8.42 -1.72
CA VAL A 40 6.53 -8.48 -1.46
C VAL A 40 5.90 -9.84 -1.84
N PRO A 41 6.09 -10.37 -3.08
CA PRO A 41 5.58 -11.70 -3.41
C PRO A 41 6.10 -12.80 -2.47
N ILE A 42 7.34 -12.69 -2.00
CA ILE A 42 7.95 -13.70 -1.15
C ILE A 42 7.28 -13.71 0.23
N PHE A 43 7.03 -12.53 0.81
CA PHE A 43 6.33 -12.43 2.10
C PHE A 43 4.90 -12.94 1.99
N LEU A 44 4.20 -12.68 0.88
CA LEU A 44 2.86 -13.19 0.61
C LEU A 44 2.85 -14.71 0.46
N PHE A 45 3.79 -15.27 -0.30
CA PHE A 45 3.92 -16.72 -0.42
C PHE A 45 4.29 -17.39 0.91
N ALA A 46 5.15 -16.76 1.71
CA ALA A 46 5.45 -17.25 3.04
C ALA A 46 4.18 -17.28 3.90
N GLY A 47 3.37 -16.20 3.87
CA GLY A 47 2.09 -16.17 4.56
C GLY A 47 1.15 -17.29 4.11
N LEU A 48 0.97 -17.49 2.82
CA LEU A 48 0.18 -18.61 2.27
C LEU A 48 0.69 -19.99 2.69
N ALA A 49 2.01 -20.16 2.78
CA ALA A 49 2.61 -21.45 3.14
C ALA A 49 2.47 -21.77 4.64
N PHE A 50 2.43 -20.75 5.48
CA PHE A 50 2.37 -20.85 6.94
C PHE A 50 0.99 -20.55 7.54
N GLY A 51 0.02 -20.13 6.74
CA GLY A 51 -1.36 -19.85 7.16
C GLY A 51 -2.24 -21.11 7.23
N ASP A 52 -3.49 -20.90 7.63
CA ASP A 52 -4.52 -21.93 7.68
C ASP A 52 -4.74 -22.56 6.29
N GLY A 53 -4.60 -23.89 6.21
CA GLY A 53 -4.64 -24.61 4.94
C GLY A 53 -3.32 -24.61 4.15
N GLY A 54 -2.26 -23.97 4.67
CA GLY A 54 -0.91 -23.99 4.09
C GLY A 54 -0.14 -25.29 4.37
N VAL A 55 1.14 -25.31 3.97
CA VAL A 55 2.02 -26.49 4.12
C VAL A 55 2.36 -26.79 5.58
N ILE A 56 2.56 -25.73 6.39
CA ILE A 56 2.88 -25.79 7.82
C ILE A 56 2.08 -24.68 8.48
N ALA A 57 0.99 -25.03 9.16
CA ALA A 57 0.22 -24.04 9.92
C ALA A 57 1.00 -23.59 11.18
N LEU A 58 1.15 -22.29 11.35
CA LEU A 58 1.69 -21.69 12.57
C LEU A 58 0.56 -21.54 13.59
N ASP A 59 0.82 -21.90 14.85
CA ASP A 59 -0.15 -21.75 15.96
C ASP A 59 -0.06 -20.33 16.55
N LEU A 60 -0.07 -19.30 15.68
CA LEU A 60 -0.10 -17.90 16.11
C LEU A 60 -1.52 -17.54 16.53
N SER A 61 -1.66 -16.78 17.62
CA SER A 61 -2.99 -16.33 18.03
C SER A 61 -3.57 -15.30 17.04
N ASP A 62 -4.86 -15.42 16.76
CA ASP A 62 -5.58 -14.50 15.86
C ASP A 62 -5.42 -13.03 16.31
N GLU A 63 -5.43 -12.80 17.65
CA GLU A 63 -5.21 -11.46 18.21
C GLU A 63 -3.86 -10.85 17.84
N PHE A 64 -2.81 -11.68 17.81
CA PHE A 64 -1.47 -11.24 17.43
C PHE A 64 -1.37 -10.96 15.92
N LEU A 65 -2.00 -11.82 15.11
CA LEU A 65 -2.08 -11.65 13.66
C LEU A 65 -2.80 -10.34 13.29
N ASP A 66 -3.97 -10.11 13.91
CA ASP A 66 -4.77 -8.91 13.69
C ASP A 66 -4.03 -7.64 14.13
N LEU A 67 -3.38 -7.67 15.30
CA LEU A 67 -2.63 -6.52 15.80
C LEU A 67 -1.44 -6.18 14.89
N GLY A 68 -0.70 -7.19 14.45
CA GLY A 68 0.43 -7.03 13.53
C GLY A 68 0.02 -6.48 12.18
N ALA A 69 -1.06 -7.00 11.61
CA ALA A 69 -1.63 -6.51 10.36
C ALA A 69 -2.10 -5.05 10.48
N GLN A 70 -2.80 -4.71 11.59
CA GLN A 70 -3.26 -3.34 11.84
C GLN A 70 -2.09 -2.36 11.99
N TRP A 71 -1.05 -2.70 12.75
CA TRP A 71 0.11 -1.82 12.90
C TRP A 71 0.89 -1.67 11.59
N GLY A 72 0.97 -2.74 10.81
CA GLY A 72 1.54 -2.69 9.48
C GLY A 72 0.79 -1.72 8.57
N ALA A 73 -0.53 -1.83 8.50
CA ALA A 73 -1.38 -0.93 7.72
C ALA A 73 -1.28 0.53 8.20
N ILE A 74 -1.29 0.76 9.52
CA ILE A 74 -1.15 2.10 10.13
C ILE A 74 0.19 2.73 9.72
N LEU A 75 1.30 2.00 9.84
CA LEU A 75 2.62 2.51 9.47
C LEU A 75 2.76 2.73 7.97
N LEU A 76 2.28 1.81 7.15
CA LEU A 76 2.30 1.98 5.69
C LEU A 76 1.55 3.23 5.26
N LEU A 77 0.34 3.46 5.79
CA LEU A 77 -0.45 4.63 5.44
C LEU A 77 0.07 5.91 6.07
N LEU A 78 0.63 5.87 7.30
CA LEU A 78 1.35 7.01 7.87
C LEU A 78 2.49 7.46 6.95
N PHE A 79 3.28 6.51 6.46
CA PHE A 79 4.39 6.79 5.54
C PHE A 79 3.93 7.37 4.21
N LEU A 80 2.84 6.86 3.65
CA LEU A 80 2.22 7.45 2.46
C LEU A 80 1.87 8.92 2.71
N GLY A 81 1.26 9.22 3.87
CA GLY A 81 0.96 10.61 4.24
C GLY A 81 2.20 11.49 4.39
N LEU A 82 3.28 10.95 4.95
CA LEU A 82 4.57 11.66 5.09
C LEU A 82 5.33 11.85 3.76
N GLU A 83 4.99 11.09 2.72
CA GLU A 83 5.71 11.11 1.44
C GLU A 83 5.49 12.38 0.66
N TYR A 84 4.30 12.98 0.81
CA TYR A 84 3.88 14.11 0.01
C TYR A 84 3.62 15.36 0.85
N SER A 85 4.24 16.47 0.45
CA SER A 85 3.75 17.77 0.88
C SER A 85 2.50 18.14 0.09
N SER A 86 1.48 18.68 0.75
CA SER A 86 0.25 19.11 0.08
C SER A 86 0.52 20.11 -1.05
N GLN A 87 1.62 20.89 -0.99
CA GLN A 87 2.02 21.83 -2.03
C GLN A 87 2.53 21.12 -3.30
N GLU A 88 3.35 20.07 -3.15
CA GLU A 88 3.83 19.25 -4.27
C GLU A 88 2.69 18.51 -4.94
N LEU A 89 1.71 18.04 -4.15
CA LEU A 89 0.50 17.38 -4.62
C LEU A 89 -0.29 18.29 -5.57
N PHE A 90 -0.59 19.53 -5.16
CA PHE A 90 -1.34 20.49 -5.98
C PHE A 90 -0.57 20.92 -7.24
N ALA A 91 0.75 21.09 -7.15
CA ALA A 91 1.58 21.47 -8.31
C ALA A 91 1.60 20.38 -9.38
N SER A 92 1.72 19.11 -8.98
CA SER A 92 1.76 17.95 -9.90
C SER A 92 0.47 17.78 -10.68
N VAL A 93 -0.70 17.92 -10.02
CA VAL A 93 -2.01 17.84 -10.68
C VAL A 93 -2.20 18.95 -11.70
N LYS A 94 -1.78 20.18 -11.39
CA LYS A 94 -1.96 21.32 -12.30
C LYS A 94 -1.22 21.12 -13.63
N THR A 95 -0.05 20.49 -13.57
CA THR A 95 0.84 20.36 -14.73
C THR A 95 0.48 19.17 -15.64
N ARG A 96 -0.16 18.09 -15.14
CA ARG A 96 -0.38 16.85 -15.88
C ARG A 96 -1.79 16.25 -15.74
N ARG A 97 -2.82 17.10 -15.70
CA ARG A 97 -4.23 16.69 -15.51
C ARG A 97 -4.70 15.62 -16.49
N SER A 98 -4.32 15.74 -17.77
CA SER A 98 -4.72 14.78 -18.79
C SER A 98 -4.12 13.39 -18.58
N LEU A 99 -2.86 13.31 -18.14
CA LEU A 99 -2.19 12.06 -17.86
C LEU A 99 -2.84 11.34 -16.66
N GLY A 100 -3.11 12.08 -15.58
CA GLY A 100 -3.80 11.52 -14.41
C GLY A 100 -5.22 11.04 -14.71
N ALA A 101 -5.98 11.81 -15.51
CA ALA A 101 -7.33 11.40 -15.91
C ALA A 101 -7.32 10.14 -16.80
N ILE A 102 -6.39 10.05 -17.74
CA ILE A 102 -6.23 8.88 -18.61
C ILE A 102 -5.83 7.67 -17.77
N ASP A 103 -4.85 7.82 -16.88
CA ASP A 103 -4.41 6.75 -16.01
C ASP A 103 -5.55 6.25 -15.10
N LEU A 104 -6.31 7.17 -14.50
CA LEU A 104 -7.49 6.82 -13.68
C LEU A 104 -8.51 6.02 -14.49
N VAL A 105 -8.91 6.51 -15.66
CA VAL A 105 -9.90 5.83 -16.50
C VAL A 105 -9.42 4.46 -16.93
N LEU A 106 -8.19 4.37 -17.44
CA LEU A 106 -7.64 3.12 -17.98
C LEU A 106 -7.43 2.04 -16.91
N ASN A 107 -7.16 2.42 -15.66
CA ASN A 107 -6.79 1.46 -14.63
C ASN A 107 -7.87 1.25 -13.56
N PHE A 108 -8.70 2.25 -13.27
CA PHE A 108 -9.81 2.11 -12.32
C PHE A 108 -11.03 1.41 -12.94
N LEU A 109 -11.45 1.86 -14.14
CA LEU A 109 -12.68 1.33 -14.75
C LEU A 109 -12.64 -0.17 -15.04
N PRO A 110 -11.56 -0.78 -15.55
CA PRO A 110 -11.52 -2.21 -15.77
C PRO A 110 -11.76 -3.01 -14.48
N GLY A 111 -11.12 -2.63 -13.37
CA GLY A 111 -11.35 -3.27 -12.08
C GLY A 111 -12.77 -3.08 -11.58
N ALA A 112 -13.31 -1.88 -11.71
CA ALA A 112 -14.70 -1.59 -11.32
C ALA A 112 -15.72 -2.42 -12.13
N LEU A 113 -15.54 -2.49 -13.46
CA LEU A 113 -16.39 -3.30 -14.32
C LEU A 113 -16.28 -4.79 -14.00
N PHE A 114 -15.05 -5.25 -13.72
CA PHE A 114 -14.80 -6.63 -13.36
C PHE A 114 -15.54 -7.03 -12.07
N ALA A 115 -15.53 -6.17 -11.04
CA ALA A 115 -16.26 -6.39 -9.80
C ALA A 115 -17.79 -6.43 -10.03
N ILE A 116 -18.33 -5.60 -10.93
CA ILE A 116 -19.73 -5.65 -11.33
C ILE A 116 -20.06 -6.99 -11.99
N LEU A 117 -19.18 -7.49 -12.89
CA LEU A 117 -19.36 -8.80 -13.54
C LEU A 117 -19.30 -9.97 -12.55
N LEU A 118 -18.51 -9.84 -11.48
CA LEU A 118 -18.48 -10.80 -10.37
C LEU A 118 -19.71 -10.70 -9.45
N GLY A 119 -20.60 -9.71 -9.65
CA GLY A 119 -21.79 -9.51 -8.84
C GLY A 119 -21.54 -8.78 -7.51
N TRP A 120 -20.39 -8.15 -7.31
CA TRP A 120 -20.03 -7.47 -6.05
C TRP A 120 -20.68 -6.08 -5.89
N GLY A 121 -21.44 -5.62 -6.87
CA GLY A 121 -22.16 -4.35 -6.83
C GLY A 121 -21.24 -3.12 -6.80
N ALA A 122 -21.83 -1.98 -6.38
CA ALA A 122 -21.13 -0.69 -6.42
C ALA A 122 -19.95 -0.60 -5.44
N LEU A 123 -20.07 -1.18 -4.23
CA LEU A 123 -18.98 -1.20 -3.25
C LEU A 123 -17.81 -2.04 -3.75
N GLY A 124 -18.09 -3.21 -4.32
CA GLY A 124 -17.07 -4.04 -4.96
C GLY A 124 -16.41 -3.32 -6.14
N ALA A 125 -17.19 -2.62 -6.96
CA ALA A 125 -16.67 -1.83 -8.08
C ALA A 125 -15.72 -0.72 -7.62
N LEU A 126 -16.07 0.02 -6.59
CA LEU A 126 -15.20 1.01 -6.00
C LEU A 126 -13.94 0.35 -5.45
N THR A 127 -14.06 -0.71 -4.67
CA THR A 127 -12.93 -1.36 -4.03
C THR A 127 -11.95 -1.97 -5.04
N LEU A 128 -12.44 -2.81 -5.98
CA LEU A 128 -11.57 -3.44 -6.97
C LEU A 128 -11.02 -2.42 -7.99
N GLY A 129 -11.78 -1.38 -8.32
CA GLY A 129 -11.29 -0.26 -9.12
C GLY A 129 -10.08 0.42 -8.48
N GLY A 130 -10.13 0.70 -7.18
CA GLY A 130 -8.99 1.25 -6.43
C GLY A 130 -7.79 0.29 -6.39
N ILE A 131 -8.02 -1.00 -6.16
CA ILE A 131 -6.98 -2.04 -6.14
C ILE A 131 -6.23 -2.09 -7.48
N THR A 132 -6.96 -2.01 -8.60
CA THR A 132 -6.37 -2.07 -9.93
C THR A 132 -5.77 -0.75 -10.41
N TYR A 133 -6.19 0.36 -9.83
CA TYR A 133 -5.68 1.69 -10.20
C TYR A 133 -4.27 1.94 -9.64
N VAL A 134 -4.06 1.71 -8.36
CA VAL A 134 -2.87 2.14 -7.64
C VAL A 134 -1.67 1.23 -7.90
N SER A 135 -0.57 1.81 -8.35
CA SER A 135 0.73 1.14 -8.50
C SER A 135 1.50 1.15 -7.18
N SER A 136 2.48 0.24 -7.02
CA SER A 136 3.36 0.24 -5.85
C SER A 136 4.55 1.17 -6.04
N SER A 137 4.54 2.31 -5.35
CA SER A 137 5.65 3.26 -5.30
C SER A 137 6.89 2.65 -4.63
N GLY A 138 6.70 1.78 -3.64
CA GLY A 138 7.78 1.05 -2.96
C GLY A 138 8.55 0.12 -3.90
N ILE A 139 7.85 -0.72 -4.67
CA ILE A 139 8.47 -1.61 -5.66
C ILE A 139 9.13 -0.82 -6.79
N ALA A 140 8.46 0.24 -7.28
CA ALA A 140 9.02 1.12 -8.30
C ALA A 140 10.34 1.78 -7.83
N SER A 141 10.36 2.29 -6.61
CA SER A 141 11.56 2.90 -5.99
C SER A 141 12.71 1.89 -5.89
N GLN A 142 12.43 0.64 -5.50
CA GLN A 142 13.43 -0.43 -5.49
C GLN A 142 13.99 -0.68 -6.90
N PHE A 143 13.13 -0.81 -7.91
CA PHE A 143 13.58 -1.04 -9.30
C PHE A 143 14.39 0.13 -9.85
N ILE A 144 14.04 1.37 -9.53
CA ILE A 144 14.81 2.56 -9.92
C ILE A 144 16.23 2.47 -9.37
N LYS A 145 16.39 2.21 -8.07
CA LYS A 145 17.69 2.08 -7.40
C LYS A 145 18.52 0.92 -7.96
N ASP A 146 17.93 -0.28 -8.04
CA ASP A 146 18.62 -1.49 -8.51
C ASP A 146 19.04 -1.40 -9.97
N SER A 147 18.36 -0.55 -10.75
CA SER A 147 18.60 -0.36 -12.17
C SER A 147 19.36 0.90 -12.50
N ARG A 148 19.66 1.75 -11.50
CA ARG A 148 20.33 3.05 -11.66
C ARG A 148 19.62 3.94 -12.68
N LEU A 149 18.29 4.02 -12.58
CA LEU A 149 17.44 4.73 -13.53
C LEU A 149 17.08 6.15 -13.06
N GLU A 150 17.67 6.66 -11.97
CA GLU A 150 17.28 7.91 -11.29
C GLU A 150 17.37 9.15 -12.22
N THR A 151 18.30 9.14 -13.15
CA THR A 151 18.56 10.28 -14.04
C THR A 151 17.69 10.29 -15.28
N MET A 152 17.04 9.18 -15.64
CA MET A 152 16.29 9.02 -16.86
C MET A 152 14.99 9.84 -16.87
N GLN A 153 14.64 10.42 -18.02
CA GLN A 153 13.41 11.19 -18.17
C GLN A 153 12.16 10.29 -18.06
N SER A 154 12.23 9.07 -18.62
CA SER A 154 11.17 8.07 -18.49
C SER A 154 10.85 7.74 -17.01
N THR A 155 11.88 7.64 -16.17
CA THR A 155 11.72 7.44 -14.71
C THR A 155 11.03 8.63 -14.05
N LYS A 156 11.42 9.86 -14.38
CA LYS A 156 10.74 11.06 -13.84
C LYS A 156 9.28 11.13 -14.25
N ARG A 157 8.95 10.64 -15.46
CA ARG A 157 7.55 10.53 -15.92
C ARG A 157 6.77 9.48 -15.14
N ALA A 158 7.37 8.30 -14.90
CA ALA A 158 6.78 7.25 -14.07
C ALA A 158 6.50 7.76 -12.66
N ILE A 159 7.48 8.40 -12.00
CA ILE A 159 7.32 8.98 -10.67
C ILE A 159 6.17 10.00 -10.66
N SER A 160 6.02 10.82 -11.72
CA SER A 160 4.90 11.77 -11.79
C SER A 160 3.54 11.09 -11.85
N VAL A 161 3.42 9.91 -12.49
CA VAL A 161 2.18 9.11 -12.49
C VAL A 161 1.92 8.55 -11.09
N LEU A 162 2.93 7.93 -10.47
CA LEU A 162 2.82 7.38 -9.10
C LEU A 162 2.35 8.46 -8.11
N VAL A 163 2.93 9.67 -8.18
CA VAL A 163 2.51 10.80 -7.33
C VAL A 163 1.04 11.17 -7.54
N ILE A 164 0.53 11.11 -8.77
CA ILE A 164 -0.88 11.40 -9.08
C ILE A 164 -1.79 10.28 -8.54
N GLU A 165 -1.39 9.02 -8.68
CA GLU A 165 -2.11 7.88 -8.11
C GLU A 165 -2.20 7.99 -6.59
N ASP A 166 -1.08 8.28 -5.92
CA ASP A 166 -1.02 8.42 -4.46
C ASP A 166 -1.84 9.64 -3.99
N LEU A 167 -1.86 10.72 -4.76
CA LEU A 167 -2.72 11.88 -4.48
C LEU A 167 -4.21 11.51 -4.56
N PHE A 168 -4.59 10.65 -5.50
CA PHE A 168 -5.97 10.17 -5.59
C PHE A 168 -6.38 9.40 -4.33
N LEU A 169 -5.46 8.67 -3.70
CA LEU A 169 -5.73 7.95 -2.46
C LEU A 169 -6.15 8.88 -1.31
N ALA A 170 -5.69 10.13 -1.30
CA ALA A 170 -5.98 11.08 -0.23
C ALA A 170 -7.48 11.28 0.04
N PRO A 171 -8.31 11.63 -0.95
CA PRO A 171 -9.77 11.65 -0.78
C PRO A 171 -10.43 10.27 -0.91
N TYR A 172 -9.83 9.35 -1.67
CA TYR A 172 -10.43 8.06 -1.97
C TYR A 172 -10.51 7.13 -0.75
N LEU A 173 -9.42 6.97 0.01
CA LEU A 173 -9.38 6.06 1.15
C LEU A 173 -10.38 6.45 2.25
N PRO A 174 -10.48 7.72 2.68
CA PRO A 174 -11.50 8.14 3.64
C PRO A 174 -12.93 7.92 3.15
N VAL A 175 -13.20 8.20 1.86
CA VAL A 175 -14.53 8.00 1.27
C VAL A 175 -14.87 6.52 1.19
N LEU A 176 -13.94 5.68 0.70
CA LEU A 176 -14.12 4.24 0.64
C LEU A 176 -14.36 3.64 2.04
N SER A 177 -13.54 4.00 3.01
CA SER A 177 -13.68 3.55 4.40
C SER A 177 -15.05 3.92 4.98
N ALA A 178 -15.51 5.16 4.74
CA ALA A 178 -16.82 5.63 5.19
C ALA A 178 -17.98 4.86 4.52
N LEU A 179 -17.86 4.55 3.22
CA LEU A 179 -18.86 3.76 2.49
C LEU A 179 -18.95 2.32 2.98
N LEU A 180 -17.79 1.70 3.26
CA LEU A 180 -17.71 0.32 3.73
C LEU A 180 -18.19 0.18 5.18
N ALA A 181 -18.02 1.20 6.03
CA ALA A 181 -18.50 1.25 7.40
C ALA A 181 -20.02 1.57 7.50
N ALA A 182 -20.65 2.03 6.44
CA ALA A 182 -22.03 2.53 6.47
C ALA A 182 -23.05 1.39 6.57
N LEU A 183 -23.86 1.40 7.63
CA LEU A 183 -24.96 0.46 7.86
C LEU A 183 -26.30 0.87 7.17
N GLY A 184 -26.28 1.96 6.37
CA GLY A 184 -27.47 2.45 5.68
C GLY A 184 -27.22 3.74 4.90
N PHE A 185 -28.19 4.14 4.03
CA PHE A 185 -28.04 5.30 3.14
C PHE A 185 -27.74 6.60 3.89
N LEU A 186 -28.51 6.90 4.94
CA LEU A 186 -28.34 8.15 5.70
C LEU A 186 -27.03 8.17 6.50
N SER A 187 -26.70 7.08 7.17
CA SER A 187 -25.43 6.93 7.87
C SER A 187 -24.26 7.02 6.90
N GLY A 188 -24.37 6.43 5.71
CA GLY A 188 -23.37 6.53 4.65
C GLY A 188 -23.13 7.97 4.18
N LEU A 189 -24.22 8.72 3.94
CA LEU A 189 -24.11 10.12 3.53
C LEU A 189 -23.43 10.98 4.60
N ILE A 190 -23.77 10.81 5.87
CA ILE A 190 -23.13 11.50 6.99
C ILE A 190 -21.65 11.12 7.09
N SER A 191 -21.33 9.83 7.04
CA SER A 191 -19.94 9.34 7.13
C SER A 191 -19.07 9.85 5.99
N ILE A 192 -19.57 9.85 4.76
CA ILE A 192 -18.86 10.43 3.60
C ILE A 192 -18.65 11.93 3.79
N SER A 193 -19.70 12.65 4.24
CA SER A 193 -19.59 14.09 4.46
C SER A 193 -18.52 14.41 5.52
N VAL A 194 -18.51 13.70 6.63
CA VAL A 194 -17.51 13.82 7.69
C VAL A 194 -16.10 13.50 7.16
N ALA A 195 -15.94 12.40 6.44
CA ALA A 195 -14.66 12.01 5.84
C ALA A 195 -14.12 13.06 4.88
N LEU A 196 -14.99 13.61 4.00
CA LEU A 196 -14.60 14.66 3.05
C LEU A 196 -14.27 15.98 3.74
N VAL A 197 -15.01 16.36 4.79
CA VAL A 197 -14.73 17.58 5.58
C VAL A 197 -13.38 17.44 6.29
N ILE A 198 -13.14 16.33 6.98
CA ILE A 198 -11.86 16.09 7.68
C ILE A 198 -10.71 16.10 6.68
N THR A 199 -10.83 15.35 5.58
CA THR A 199 -9.80 15.31 4.53
C THR A 199 -9.57 16.69 3.92
N GLY A 200 -10.64 17.42 3.63
CA GLY A 200 -10.56 18.79 3.11
C GLY A 200 -9.85 19.74 4.06
N ILE A 201 -10.14 19.67 5.36
CA ILE A 201 -9.45 20.46 6.39
C ILE A 201 -7.96 20.12 6.43
N VAL A 202 -7.62 18.81 6.45
CA VAL A 202 -6.23 18.34 6.47
C VAL A 202 -5.47 18.84 5.23
N LEU A 203 -6.04 18.69 4.05
CA LEU A 203 -5.42 19.16 2.81
C LEU A 203 -5.30 20.69 2.77
N LEU A 204 -6.27 21.44 3.28
CA LEU A 204 -6.20 22.91 3.36
C LEU A 204 -5.14 23.40 4.34
N ILE A 205 -4.99 22.76 5.50
CA ILE A 205 -3.94 23.06 6.47
C ILE A 205 -2.57 22.84 5.83
N GLY A 206 -2.39 21.67 5.20
CA GLY A 206 -1.15 21.35 4.51
C GLY A 206 -0.85 22.29 3.33
N ALA A 207 -1.87 22.65 2.53
CA ALA A 207 -1.72 23.58 1.39
C ALA A 207 -1.34 24.99 1.81
N ARG A 208 -1.79 25.44 2.99
CA ARG A 208 -1.41 26.75 3.57
C ARG A 208 -0.01 26.78 4.18
N GLY A 209 0.69 25.64 4.18
CA GLY A 209 2.01 25.53 4.80
C GLY A 209 1.99 25.77 6.31
N ILE A 210 0.83 25.56 6.95
CA ILE A 210 0.71 25.68 8.41
C ILE A 210 1.50 24.52 8.98
N GLN A 211 2.71 24.81 9.44
CA GLN A 211 3.52 23.82 10.13
C GLN A 211 2.94 23.61 11.53
N VAL A 212 2.75 22.35 11.89
CA VAL A 212 2.41 22.02 13.28
C VAL A 212 3.52 22.57 14.17
N PRO A 213 3.22 23.43 15.16
CA PRO A 213 4.25 24.00 16.01
C PRO A 213 4.99 22.88 16.73
N HIS A 214 6.25 22.72 16.41
CA HIS A 214 7.12 21.74 17.07
C HIS A 214 8.30 22.53 17.66
N GLY A 215 8.52 22.32 18.94
CA GLY A 215 9.68 22.95 19.59
C GLY A 215 10.99 22.41 19.06
N PRO A 216 12.07 23.18 19.12
CA PRO A 216 13.40 22.75 18.65
C PRO A 216 13.89 21.44 19.28
N HIS A 217 13.37 21.05 20.43
CA HIS A 217 13.68 19.81 21.13
C HIS A 217 13.09 18.56 20.44
N VAL A 218 11.96 18.66 19.73
CA VAL A 218 11.33 17.52 19.05
C VAL A 218 12.16 17.05 17.86
N MET A 219 12.84 17.97 17.15
CA MET A 219 13.73 17.63 16.04
C MET A 219 15.10 17.11 16.48
N GLY A 220 15.58 17.56 17.64
CA GLY A 220 16.92 17.22 18.14
C GLY A 220 17.03 15.80 18.71
N ASP A 221 15.96 15.30 19.31
CA ASP A 221 15.92 13.97 19.91
C ASP A 221 15.17 12.95 19.07
N SER A 222 15.90 11.90 18.70
CA SER A 222 15.37 10.80 17.86
C SER A 222 14.19 10.08 18.48
N ALA A 223 14.25 9.81 19.77
CA ALA A 223 13.20 9.08 20.48
C ALA A 223 11.93 9.92 20.63
N THR A 224 12.08 11.20 20.97
CA THR A 224 10.97 12.14 21.11
C THR A 224 10.18 12.28 19.79
N LEU A 225 10.86 12.45 18.67
CA LEU A 225 10.21 12.56 17.36
C LEU A 225 9.47 11.26 16.99
N LEU A 226 10.14 10.11 17.14
CA LEU A 226 9.56 8.80 16.84
C LEU A 226 8.30 8.55 17.69
N LEU A 227 8.40 8.74 19.00
CA LEU A 227 7.28 8.51 19.92
C LEU A 227 6.13 9.48 19.67
N THR A 228 6.41 10.76 19.37
CA THR A 228 5.38 11.77 19.10
C THR A 228 4.66 11.49 17.80
N VAL A 229 5.39 11.24 16.71
CA VAL A 229 4.78 11.00 15.39
C VAL A 229 4.02 9.67 15.37
N PHE A 230 4.65 8.59 15.82
CA PHE A 230 3.98 7.29 15.85
C PHE A 230 2.86 7.24 16.87
N GLY A 231 3.04 7.82 18.04
CA GLY A 231 2.01 7.93 19.06
C GLY A 231 0.81 8.76 18.61
N SER A 232 1.01 9.86 17.87
CA SER A 232 -0.10 10.64 17.29
C SER A 232 -0.86 9.85 16.22
N ALA A 233 -0.17 9.05 15.41
CA ALA A 233 -0.80 8.18 14.42
C ALA A 233 -1.64 7.09 15.11
N LEU A 234 -1.10 6.43 16.15
CA LEU A 234 -1.84 5.43 16.93
C LEU A 234 -3.05 6.03 17.66
N LEU A 235 -2.90 7.23 18.24
CA LEU A 235 -4.01 7.92 18.91
C LEU A 235 -5.12 8.26 17.90
N ALA A 236 -4.77 8.85 16.75
CA ALA A 236 -5.73 9.14 15.69
C ALA A 236 -6.41 7.87 15.17
N SER A 237 -5.64 6.80 15.00
CA SER A 237 -6.16 5.48 14.60
C SER A 237 -7.15 4.93 15.61
N GLY A 238 -6.82 4.98 16.89
CA GLY A 238 -7.70 4.52 17.96
C GLY A 238 -9.00 5.32 18.03
N VAL A 239 -8.92 6.65 17.95
CA VAL A 239 -10.09 7.53 17.89
C VAL A 239 -10.95 7.21 16.67
N ALA A 240 -10.37 7.10 15.48
CA ALA A 240 -11.10 6.80 14.26
C ALA A 240 -11.82 5.44 14.35
N THR A 241 -11.13 4.41 14.83
CA THR A 241 -11.69 3.06 15.01
C THR A 241 -12.84 3.06 16.02
N TYR A 242 -12.73 3.82 17.11
CA TYR A 242 -13.81 3.98 18.07
C TYR A 242 -15.10 4.53 17.46
N PHE A 243 -14.97 5.43 16.47
CA PHE A 243 -16.11 5.98 15.70
C PHE A 243 -16.48 5.14 14.47
N GLY A 244 -15.93 3.95 14.28
CA GLY A 244 -16.22 3.07 13.15
C GLY A 244 -15.52 3.42 11.84
N PHE A 245 -14.49 4.29 11.87
CA PHE A 245 -13.66 4.60 10.72
C PHE A 245 -12.35 3.80 10.72
N SER A 246 -11.71 3.69 9.56
CA SER A 246 -10.41 3.00 9.47
C SER A 246 -9.31 3.74 10.21
N GLY A 247 -8.67 3.07 11.18
CA GLY A 247 -7.52 3.59 11.89
C GLY A 247 -6.32 3.85 10.97
N ALA A 248 -6.09 2.98 10.00
CA ALA A 248 -5.01 3.13 9.02
C ALA A 248 -5.18 4.39 8.17
N VAL A 249 -6.43 4.70 7.75
CA VAL A 249 -6.74 5.94 7.02
C VAL A 249 -6.54 7.18 7.90
N ALA A 250 -6.85 7.10 9.19
CA ALA A 250 -6.58 8.21 10.13
C ALA A 250 -5.07 8.47 10.27
N ALA A 251 -4.25 7.43 10.35
CA ALA A 251 -2.79 7.56 10.36
C ALA A 251 -2.26 8.23 9.09
N PHE A 252 -2.82 7.91 7.92
CA PHE A 252 -2.51 8.59 6.67
C PHE A 252 -2.77 10.10 6.74
N LEU A 253 -3.93 10.50 7.28
CA LEU A 253 -4.26 11.92 7.44
C LEU A 253 -3.31 12.63 8.42
N VAL A 254 -2.86 11.95 9.48
CA VAL A 254 -1.81 12.47 10.37
C VAL A 254 -0.51 12.69 9.60
N GLY A 255 -0.11 11.73 8.74
CA GLY A 255 1.07 11.87 7.89
C GLY A 255 0.99 13.10 6.96
N LEU A 256 -0.18 13.33 6.34
CA LEU A 256 -0.41 14.50 5.47
C LEU A 256 -0.34 15.85 6.20
N LEU A 257 -0.61 15.88 7.50
CA LEU A 257 -0.46 17.10 8.33
C LEU A 257 0.99 17.42 8.66
N LEU A 258 1.85 16.42 8.66
CA LEU A 258 3.27 16.59 8.93
C LEU A 258 3.98 17.00 7.64
N THR A 259 4.46 18.24 7.59
CA THR A 259 5.09 18.83 6.39
C THR A 259 6.50 19.34 6.68
N GLY A 260 7.28 19.63 5.63
CA GLY A 260 8.63 20.18 5.74
C GLY A 260 9.64 19.24 6.40
N ASP A 261 10.58 19.81 7.14
CA ASP A 261 11.71 19.06 7.73
C ASP A 261 11.27 17.96 8.69
N VAL A 262 10.14 18.15 9.41
CA VAL A 262 9.58 17.13 10.31
C VAL A 262 9.18 15.88 9.56
N ALA A 263 8.50 16.02 8.42
CA ALA A 263 8.10 14.87 7.59
C ALA A 263 9.34 14.12 7.05
N ILE A 264 10.35 14.87 6.59
CA ILE A 264 11.60 14.29 6.06
C ILE A 264 12.33 13.50 7.15
N VAL A 265 12.52 14.10 8.33
CA VAL A 265 13.23 13.46 9.44
C VAL A 265 12.41 12.28 9.99
N ALA A 266 11.08 12.41 10.10
CA ALA A 266 10.19 11.32 10.52
C ALA A 266 10.29 10.12 9.56
N ARG A 267 10.26 10.34 8.25
CA ARG A 267 10.44 9.27 7.24
C ARG A 267 11.76 8.53 7.42
N ILE A 268 12.85 9.25 7.58
CA ILE A 268 14.17 8.63 7.74
C ILE A 268 14.23 7.79 9.02
N ARG A 269 13.70 8.30 10.11
CA ARG A 269 13.81 7.65 11.42
C ARG A 269 12.81 6.52 11.65
N LEU A 270 11.62 6.61 11.05
CA LEU A 270 10.60 5.57 11.12
C LEU A 270 10.79 4.50 10.02
N ALA A 271 11.66 4.72 9.02
CA ALA A 271 11.84 3.77 7.91
C ALA A 271 12.13 2.32 8.37
N PRO A 272 13.01 2.05 9.35
CA PRO A 272 13.23 0.67 9.81
C PRO A 272 11.99 0.02 10.42
N LEU A 273 11.15 0.80 11.13
CA LEU A 273 9.88 0.31 11.66
C LEU A 273 8.90 0.01 10.54
N ARG A 274 8.77 0.92 9.55
CA ARG A 274 7.96 0.66 8.38
C ARG A 274 8.38 -0.63 7.68
N ASP A 275 9.67 -0.83 7.44
CA ASP A 275 10.17 -2.00 6.72
C ASP A 275 9.85 -3.30 7.47
N LEU A 276 10.03 -3.32 8.80
CA LEU A 276 9.67 -4.45 9.66
C LEU A 276 8.16 -4.72 9.61
N PHE A 277 7.35 -3.69 9.87
CA PHE A 277 5.89 -3.87 9.93
C PHE A 277 5.25 -4.08 8.55
N SER A 278 5.87 -3.60 7.47
CA SER A 278 5.45 -3.96 6.12
C SER A 278 5.67 -5.44 5.84
N ALA A 279 6.80 -6.01 6.24
CA ALA A 279 7.05 -7.44 6.11
C ALA A 279 6.01 -8.27 6.89
N ILE A 280 5.71 -7.85 8.12
CA ILE A 280 4.68 -8.45 8.98
C ILE A 280 3.29 -8.31 8.32
N PHE A 281 2.95 -7.14 7.81
CA PHE A 281 1.67 -6.89 7.12
C PHE A 281 1.48 -7.81 5.91
N PHE A 282 2.47 -7.92 5.03
CA PHE A 282 2.39 -8.81 3.88
C PHE A 282 2.33 -10.28 4.28
N LEU A 283 3.12 -10.68 5.28
CA LEU A 283 3.06 -12.03 5.84
C LEU A 283 1.64 -12.34 6.35
N PHE A 284 1.07 -11.44 7.17
CA PHE A 284 -0.25 -11.66 7.75
C PHE A 284 -1.38 -11.61 6.72
N PHE A 285 -1.27 -10.77 5.71
CA PHE A 285 -2.20 -10.80 4.61
C PHE A 285 -2.19 -12.17 3.88
N GLY A 286 -1.00 -12.76 3.72
CA GLY A 286 -0.85 -14.11 3.21
C GLY A 286 -1.39 -15.18 4.16
N LEU A 287 -1.10 -15.08 5.48
CA LEU A 287 -1.58 -16.00 6.52
C LEU A 287 -3.11 -16.05 6.59
N SER A 288 -3.76 -14.88 6.48
CA SER A 288 -5.23 -14.76 6.53
C SER A 288 -5.92 -15.15 5.23
N THR A 289 -5.18 -15.51 4.18
CA THR A 289 -5.73 -15.99 2.90
C THR A 289 -5.62 -17.51 2.83
N ASN A 290 -6.76 -18.20 2.70
CA ASN A 290 -6.73 -19.64 2.54
C ASN A 290 -6.26 -20.02 1.12
N PRO A 291 -5.19 -20.82 0.96
CA PRO A 291 -4.73 -21.29 -0.36
C PRO A 291 -5.81 -22.01 -1.17
N ALA A 292 -6.81 -22.62 -0.51
CA ALA A 292 -7.92 -23.30 -1.17
C ALA A 292 -8.85 -22.35 -1.94
N ASP A 293 -8.86 -21.06 -1.62
CA ASP A 293 -9.68 -20.04 -2.31
C ASP A 293 -9.02 -19.55 -3.61
N ILE A 294 -7.70 -19.74 -3.76
CA ILE A 294 -6.93 -19.27 -4.93
C ILE A 294 -7.40 -19.92 -6.25
N PRO A 295 -7.64 -21.25 -6.35
CA PRO A 295 -8.08 -21.84 -7.61
C PRO A 295 -9.37 -21.21 -8.14
N GLY A 296 -10.31 -20.81 -7.27
CA GLY A 296 -11.58 -20.17 -7.65
C GLY A 296 -11.39 -18.78 -8.27
N VAL A 297 -10.37 -18.04 -7.84
CA VAL A 297 -10.09 -16.69 -8.32
C VAL A 297 -8.94 -16.63 -9.34
N LEU A 298 -8.29 -17.75 -9.66
CA LEU A 298 -7.10 -17.77 -10.50
C LEU A 298 -7.37 -17.23 -11.92
N LEU A 299 -8.43 -17.71 -12.57
CA LEU A 299 -8.81 -17.22 -13.90
C LEU A 299 -9.20 -15.74 -13.87
N PRO A 300 -10.08 -15.27 -12.97
CA PRO A 300 -10.30 -13.86 -12.72
C PRO A 300 -9.02 -13.04 -12.53
N ALA A 301 -8.09 -13.52 -11.69
CA ALA A 301 -6.82 -12.83 -11.43
C ALA A 301 -5.93 -12.72 -12.67
N ILE A 302 -5.84 -13.78 -13.47
CA ILE A 302 -5.08 -13.78 -14.73
C ILE A 302 -5.68 -12.77 -15.72
N LEU A 303 -7.00 -12.79 -15.91
CA LEU A 303 -7.68 -11.85 -16.82
C LEU A 303 -7.48 -10.40 -16.36
N LEU A 304 -7.66 -10.15 -15.07
CA LEU A 304 -7.46 -8.84 -14.48
C LEU A 304 -5.99 -8.39 -14.62
N THR A 305 -5.04 -9.32 -14.47
CA THR A 305 -3.60 -9.06 -14.66
C THR A 305 -3.30 -8.67 -16.11
N ILE A 306 -3.83 -9.41 -17.08
CA ILE A 306 -3.64 -9.09 -18.50
C ILE A 306 -4.17 -7.67 -18.80
N VAL A 307 -5.40 -7.38 -18.38
CA VAL A 307 -6.01 -6.05 -18.56
C VAL A 307 -5.19 -4.98 -17.84
N GLY A 308 -4.79 -5.22 -16.58
CA GLY A 308 -4.00 -4.28 -15.79
C GLY A 308 -2.61 -4.01 -16.41
N VAL A 309 -1.94 -5.01 -16.96
CA VAL A 309 -0.66 -4.85 -17.66
C VAL A 309 -0.86 -4.03 -18.94
N LEU A 310 -1.87 -4.34 -19.74
CA LEU A 310 -2.15 -3.61 -20.99
C LEU A 310 -2.55 -2.16 -20.70
N SER A 311 -3.37 -1.90 -19.69
CA SER A 311 -3.77 -0.55 -19.31
C SER A 311 -2.59 0.29 -18.79
N LYS A 312 -1.70 -0.30 -17.96
CA LYS A 312 -0.48 0.39 -17.53
C LYS A 312 0.54 0.57 -18.65
N LEU A 313 0.60 -0.34 -19.60
CA LEU A 313 1.41 -0.16 -20.79
C LEU A 313 0.90 1.03 -21.63
N ALA A 314 -0.41 1.16 -21.79
CA ALA A 314 -1.03 2.31 -22.47
C ALA A 314 -0.77 3.63 -21.72
N THR A 315 -0.91 3.65 -20.39
CA THR A 315 -0.51 4.80 -19.55
C THR A 315 0.96 5.16 -19.74
N ALA A 316 1.84 4.16 -19.68
CA ALA A 316 3.28 4.35 -19.83
C ALA A 316 3.62 4.93 -21.21
N TRP A 317 3.04 4.38 -22.28
CA TRP A 317 3.21 4.91 -23.62
C TRP A 317 2.75 6.37 -23.72
N TRP A 318 1.58 6.69 -23.16
CA TRP A 318 1.07 8.07 -23.17
C TRP A 318 1.97 9.01 -22.37
N ALA A 319 2.53 8.56 -21.28
CA ALA A 319 3.40 9.35 -20.40
C ALA A 319 4.72 9.75 -21.07
N VAL A 320 5.24 8.91 -21.98
CA VAL A 320 6.58 9.08 -22.57
C VAL A 320 6.60 9.23 -24.10
N LYS A 321 5.43 9.34 -24.75
CA LYS A 321 5.33 9.42 -26.22
C LYS A 321 6.07 10.58 -26.87
N ASP A 322 6.39 11.61 -26.09
CA ASP A 322 7.13 12.82 -26.46
C ASP A 322 8.63 12.74 -26.17
N LEU A 323 9.13 11.59 -25.69
CA LEU A 323 10.53 11.39 -25.36
C LEU A 323 11.24 10.57 -26.45
N ASP A 324 12.39 11.07 -26.92
CA ASP A 324 13.31 10.35 -27.81
C ASP A 324 14.24 9.41 -27.02
N GLU A 325 13.65 8.57 -26.14
CA GLU A 325 14.40 7.68 -25.26
C GLU A 325 14.06 6.23 -25.59
N VAL A 326 15.03 5.48 -26.13
CA VAL A 326 14.83 4.07 -26.53
C VAL A 326 14.38 3.24 -25.33
N GLY A 327 13.27 2.51 -25.51
CA GLY A 327 12.73 1.65 -24.46
C GLY A 327 12.00 2.40 -23.32
N ALA A 328 11.76 3.72 -23.46
CA ALA A 328 11.08 4.53 -22.44
C ALA A 328 9.74 3.94 -21.97
N THR A 329 8.90 3.49 -22.92
CA THR A 329 7.59 2.89 -22.62
C THR A 329 7.71 1.67 -21.74
N TRP A 330 8.61 0.74 -22.07
CA TRP A 330 8.77 -0.49 -21.31
C TRP A 330 9.37 -0.26 -19.92
N ARG A 331 10.33 0.68 -19.80
CA ARG A 331 10.86 1.09 -18.48
C ARG A 331 9.80 1.73 -17.61
N THR A 332 9.04 2.67 -18.18
CA THR A 332 7.93 3.31 -17.46
C THR A 332 6.87 2.29 -17.06
N ALA A 333 6.49 1.37 -17.98
CA ALA A 333 5.54 0.30 -17.68
C ALA A 333 6.03 -0.62 -16.56
N ALA A 334 7.31 -1.01 -16.57
CA ALA A 334 7.89 -1.82 -15.50
C ALA A 334 7.78 -1.14 -14.11
N LEU A 335 7.79 0.19 -14.06
CA LEU A 335 7.61 0.94 -12.82
C LEU A 335 6.14 1.10 -12.40
N LEU A 336 5.20 1.08 -13.36
CA LEU A 336 3.77 1.32 -13.09
C LEU A 336 2.93 0.04 -12.99
N ILE A 337 3.39 -1.10 -13.50
CA ILE A 337 2.65 -2.38 -13.48
C ILE A 337 2.53 -2.97 -12.06
N PRO A 338 3.57 -2.96 -11.20
CA PRO A 338 3.49 -3.68 -9.94
C PRO A 338 2.43 -3.09 -9.03
N ARG A 339 1.66 -3.98 -8.40
CA ARG A 339 0.74 -3.66 -7.31
C ARG A 339 1.40 -4.05 -6.00
N GLY A 340 0.95 -3.49 -4.88
CA GLY A 340 1.60 -3.72 -3.60
C GLY A 340 0.74 -3.37 -2.40
N GLU A 341 1.35 -2.66 -1.46
CA GLU A 341 0.83 -2.34 -0.15
C GLU A 341 -0.55 -1.68 -0.19
N PHE A 342 -0.77 -0.71 -1.07
CA PHE A 342 -2.04 0.02 -1.11
C PHE A 342 -3.19 -0.82 -1.65
N SER A 343 -2.93 -1.68 -2.63
CA SER A 343 -3.93 -2.64 -3.12
C SER A 343 -4.40 -3.58 -1.99
N MET A 344 -3.48 -4.02 -1.12
CA MET A 344 -3.80 -4.87 0.01
C MET A 344 -4.49 -4.12 1.15
N VAL A 345 -4.07 -2.88 1.43
CA VAL A 345 -4.79 -2.03 2.40
C VAL A 345 -6.23 -1.79 1.95
N ILE A 346 -6.46 -1.50 0.66
CA ILE A 346 -7.81 -1.34 0.11
C ILE A 346 -8.63 -2.63 0.25
N ALA A 347 -8.03 -3.79 -0.01
CA ALA A 347 -8.71 -5.08 0.21
C ALA A 347 -9.04 -5.30 1.68
N GLY A 348 -8.11 -4.97 2.59
CA GLY A 348 -8.32 -5.04 4.04
C GLY A 348 -9.45 -4.13 4.54
N LEU A 349 -9.66 -2.95 3.94
CA LEU A 349 -10.81 -2.09 4.27
C LEU A 349 -12.16 -2.79 4.00
N ALA A 350 -12.20 -3.69 3.03
CA ALA A 350 -13.41 -4.42 2.65
C ALA A 350 -13.58 -5.76 3.41
N ALA A 351 -12.82 -6.03 4.46
CA ALA A 351 -12.82 -7.30 5.20
C ALA A 351 -14.19 -7.70 5.79
N THR A 352 -15.08 -6.76 6.01
CA THR A 352 -16.43 -7.00 6.54
C THR A 352 -17.52 -7.19 5.47
N THR A 353 -17.15 -7.14 4.18
CA THR A 353 -18.09 -7.29 3.07
C THR A 353 -18.36 -8.75 2.74
N VAL A 354 -19.46 -9.01 2.06
CA VAL A 354 -19.86 -10.37 1.63
C VAL A 354 -18.88 -10.98 0.60
N PHE A 355 -18.12 -10.16 -0.09
CA PHE A 355 -17.12 -10.57 -1.09
C PHE A 355 -15.67 -10.53 -0.54
N ALA A 356 -15.47 -10.33 0.76
CA ALA A 356 -14.16 -10.13 1.37
C ALA A 356 -13.18 -11.27 1.07
N ILE A 357 -13.60 -12.52 1.24
CA ILE A 357 -12.74 -13.72 1.03
C ILE A 357 -12.25 -13.79 -0.42
N GLU A 358 -13.19 -13.68 -1.38
CA GLU A 358 -12.85 -13.70 -2.80
C GLU A 358 -11.96 -12.52 -3.20
N LEU A 359 -12.28 -11.32 -2.70
CA LEU A 359 -11.51 -10.11 -2.95
C LEU A 359 -10.08 -10.24 -2.42
N GLN A 360 -9.90 -10.78 -1.22
CA GLN A 360 -8.59 -10.98 -0.60
C GLN A 360 -7.73 -11.94 -1.42
N ALA A 361 -8.26 -13.11 -1.77
CA ALA A 361 -7.57 -14.09 -2.59
C ALA A 361 -7.27 -13.55 -4.00
N LEU A 362 -8.22 -12.83 -4.63
CA LEU A 362 -8.04 -12.18 -5.92
C LEU A 362 -6.95 -11.12 -5.86
N THR A 363 -6.97 -10.25 -4.85
CA THR A 363 -5.98 -9.17 -4.68
C THR A 363 -4.59 -9.73 -4.47
N LEU A 364 -4.44 -10.72 -3.58
CA LEU A 364 -3.16 -11.39 -3.34
C LEU A 364 -2.59 -11.97 -4.63
N THR A 365 -3.39 -12.74 -5.36
CA THR A 365 -2.97 -13.36 -6.63
C THR A 365 -2.61 -12.30 -7.67
N TYR A 366 -3.40 -11.24 -7.79
CA TYR A 366 -3.18 -10.12 -8.71
C TYR A 366 -1.88 -9.36 -8.39
N VAL A 367 -1.62 -9.08 -7.12
CA VAL A 367 -0.38 -8.40 -6.66
C VAL A 367 0.84 -9.26 -6.98
N ILE A 368 0.79 -10.56 -6.71
CA ILE A 368 1.88 -11.49 -7.03
C ILE A 368 2.15 -11.50 -8.54
N LEU A 369 1.12 -11.70 -9.35
CA LEU A 369 1.26 -11.79 -10.81
C LEU A 369 1.81 -10.50 -11.42
N THR A 370 1.25 -9.34 -11.05
CA THR A 370 1.69 -8.04 -11.57
C THR A 370 3.14 -7.72 -11.17
N THR A 371 3.54 -8.05 -9.93
CA THR A 371 4.91 -7.84 -9.45
C THR A 371 5.91 -8.77 -10.15
N LEU A 372 5.55 -10.02 -10.38
CA LEU A 372 6.41 -10.96 -11.12
C LEU A 372 6.58 -10.50 -12.58
N ILE A 373 5.50 -10.13 -13.27
CA ILE A 373 5.56 -9.63 -14.65
C ILE A 373 6.41 -8.36 -14.74
N SER A 374 6.21 -7.42 -13.82
CA SER A 374 7.01 -6.20 -13.76
C SER A 374 8.50 -6.49 -13.57
N SER A 375 8.84 -7.43 -12.67
CA SER A 375 10.22 -7.86 -12.43
C SER A 375 10.86 -8.45 -13.69
N LEU A 376 10.11 -9.22 -14.48
CA LEU A 376 10.58 -9.79 -15.75
C LEU A 376 10.81 -8.70 -16.81
N ILE A 377 9.88 -7.76 -16.96
CA ILE A 377 10.01 -6.62 -17.90
C ILE A 377 11.22 -5.76 -17.49
N SER A 378 11.38 -5.45 -16.20
CA SER A 378 12.51 -4.66 -15.71
C SER A 378 13.86 -5.30 -16.02
N ARG A 379 13.96 -6.63 -15.96
CA ARG A 379 15.18 -7.36 -16.35
C ARG A 379 15.45 -7.31 -17.85
N ALA A 380 14.40 -7.49 -18.66
CA ALA A 380 14.52 -7.46 -20.13
C ALA A 380 14.94 -6.08 -20.64
N THR A 381 14.47 -5.01 -20.02
CA THR A 381 14.80 -3.63 -20.42
C THR A 381 16.22 -3.20 -20.03
N LYS A 382 16.85 -3.87 -19.05
CA LYS A 382 18.26 -3.64 -18.69
C LYS A 382 19.25 -4.22 -19.70
N SER A 383 18.93 -5.38 -20.25
CA SER A 383 19.83 -6.10 -21.18
C SER A 383 20.12 -5.32 -22.46
N ASN A 384 19.32 -4.30 -22.78
CA ASN A 384 19.41 -3.54 -24.02
C ASN A 384 20.07 -2.15 -23.86
N ASN A 385 20.66 -1.86 -22.70
CA ASN A 385 21.44 -0.63 -22.51
C ASN A 385 22.94 -0.99 -22.51
N PRO A 386 23.75 -0.45 -23.46
CA PRO A 386 25.20 -0.71 -23.52
C PRO A 386 25.95 -0.16 -22.31
#